data_750bd7796b4fb67037157e9e9bd1f38d
#
_entry.id   750bd7796b4fb67037157e9e9bd1f38d
#
_cell.length_a   1.000
_cell.length_b   1.000
_cell.length_c   1.000
_cell.angle_alpha   90.00
_cell.angle_beta   90.00
_cell.angle_gamma   90.00
#
_symmetry.space_group_name_H-M   'P 1'
#
loop_
_entity.id
_entity.type
_entity.pdbx_description
1 polymer ?
#
loop_
_entity_poly.entity_id
_entity_poly.type
_entity_poly.pdbx_seq_one_letter_code
_entity_poly.pdbx_strand_id
1 'polypeptide(L)'
;MSYRLNREENLPKQTRSANVENVLVMQGGGSLGAFACGVFKALVNKKVRIDIAAGTSIGAINAAIIVGSKSGHPEKDLEDFWIEIAESNPNIIADFFVLDYDRNTRTYNTKKISSASANAAVFGVPKMFVPRWWNWENMFKDRQYFDPTNWTYLYDYSPLAKTLDKYIDYKKLNLAAAAAEEKLPEVLRLIITAVDVMTARPLIFDNTKMEIKAKHILGSAGYPLYGFPWIEIQDGVNAWDGSLLSNTPVREVLSASPRNDKNIFIVENYPRRIHHLPSNMAEVESRAKDILFSDKNKDTIKMSKLVTRQIRLIERLYDIFKNSDQSKLDPDEVAVIKSEYDKLIKHYGAQILSVTRIVRSEIESPNILQNADFSPATVKDLISQGERKTMEEVAYCENIKYDLR
;
A
#
# COMPACT_ATOMS: atom_id res chain seq x y z
N MET A 1 -18.43 15.14 -16.08
CA MET A 1 -19.53 15.31 -15.11
C MET A 1 -18.97 15.00 -13.73
N SER A 2 -18.64 16.04 -13.00
CA SER A 2 -18.09 15.97 -11.65
C SER A 2 -19.21 15.50 -10.71
N TYR A 3 -19.07 14.32 -10.13
CA TYR A 3 -19.89 13.94 -8.98
C TYR A 3 -19.43 14.80 -7.78
N ARG A 4 -20.09 15.94 -7.57
CA ARG A 4 -20.03 16.65 -6.30
C ARG A 4 -20.58 15.70 -5.24
N LEU A 5 -19.68 15.14 -4.43
CA LEU A 5 -20.05 14.51 -3.17
C LEU A 5 -20.49 15.63 -2.23
N ASN A 6 -21.76 15.57 -1.90
CA ASN A 6 -22.54 16.53 -1.13
C ASN A 6 -21.91 16.88 0.21
N ARG A 7 -22.10 18.19 0.53
CA ARG A 7 -22.21 18.86 1.85
C ARG A 7 -21.90 17.92 3.02
N GLU A 8 -20.79 18.17 3.67
CA GLU A 8 -20.63 17.80 5.06
C GLU A 8 -21.69 18.58 5.85
N GLU A 9 -22.78 17.91 6.22
CA GLU A 9 -23.68 18.42 7.24
C GLU A 9 -22.84 18.68 8.49
N ASN A 10 -23.03 19.84 9.13
CA ASN A 10 -22.46 20.19 10.42
C ASN A 10 -22.84 19.12 11.45
N LEU A 11 -22.03 18.07 11.55
CA LEU A 11 -22.20 17.01 12.52
C LEU A 11 -21.70 17.53 13.87
N PRO A 12 -22.47 17.40 14.94
CA PRO A 12 -22.09 17.90 16.25
C PRO A 12 -20.80 17.22 16.75
N LYS A 13 -20.08 17.97 17.60
CA LYS A 13 -18.81 17.54 18.17
C LYS A 13 -18.90 16.14 18.79
N GLN A 14 -17.85 15.38 18.62
CA GLN A 14 -17.66 14.05 19.17
C GLN A 14 -17.82 14.07 20.71
N THR A 15 -18.53 13.12 21.23
CA THR A 15 -18.77 12.95 22.67
C THR A 15 -17.67 12.13 23.35
N ARG A 16 -16.88 11.37 22.58
CA ARG A 16 -15.73 10.60 23.12
C ARG A 16 -14.39 11.24 22.73
N SER A 17 -13.42 11.15 23.64
CA SER A 17 -12.01 11.45 23.35
C SER A 17 -11.39 10.24 22.62
N ALA A 18 -11.59 10.17 21.30
CA ALA A 18 -10.89 9.20 20.45
C ALA A 18 -9.60 9.82 19.91
N ASN A 19 -8.51 9.09 19.95
CA ASN A 19 -7.28 9.50 19.27
C ASN A 19 -7.48 9.41 17.76
N VAL A 20 -6.96 10.38 17.02
CA VAL A 20 -6.98 10.39 15.56
C VAL A 20 -5.66 9.86 15.04
N GLU A 21 -5.70 8.81 14.24
CA GLU A 21 -4.53 8.21 13.58
C GLU A 21 -4.49 8.62 12.11
N ASN A 22 -3.36 9.12 11.65
CA ASN A 22 -3.08 9.34 10.24
C ASN A 22 -2.48 8.05 9.65
N VAL A 23 -3.17 7.49 8.68
CA VAL A 23 -2.84 6.19 8.07
C VAL A 23 -2.38 6.39 6.65
N LEU A 24 -1.19 5.90 6.31
CA LEU A 24 -0.68 5.82 4.95
C LEU A 24 -0.87 4.39 4.42
N VAL A 25 -1.70 4.21 3.42
CA VAL A 25 -1.97 2.93 2.76
C VAL A 25 -1.35 2.94 1.36
N MET A 26 -0.43 2.03 1.09
CA MET A 26 0.33 1.95 -0.16
C MET A 26 0.00 0.67 -0.93
N GLN A 27 -0.43 0.84 -2.18
CA GLN A 27 -0.71 -0.26 -3.09
C GLN A 27 0.56 -1.02 -3.52
N GLY A 28 0.38 -2.30 -3.87
CA GLY A 28 1.33 -3.07 -4.66
C GLY A 28 1.49 -2.50 -6.07
N GLY A 29 2.50 -2.97 -6.81
CA GLY A 29 2.70 -2.53 -8.19
C GLY A 29 4.12 -2.57 -8.72
N GLY A 30 5.04 -3.31 -8.13
CA GLY A 30 6.43 -3.43 -8.57
C GLY A 30 7.12 -2.05 -8.63
N SER A 31 7.74 -1.70 -9.77
CA SER A 31 8.44 -0.43 -9.96
C SER A 31 7.54 0.81 -9.73
N LEU A 32 6.22 0.67 -9.92
CA LEU A 32 5.27 1.77 -9.68
C LEU A 32 5.26 2.23 -8.20
N GLY A 33 5.77 1.41 -7.29
CA GLY A 33 5.92 1.77 -5.89
C GLY A 33 6.84 2.97 -5.62
N ALA A 34 7.69 3.37 -6.58
CA ALA A 34 8.48 4.59 -6.51
C ALA A 34 7.59 5.86 -6.40
N PHE A 35 6.37 5.81 -6.93
CA PHE A 35 5.38 6.88 -6.75
C PHE A 35 5.05 7.12 -5.27
N ALA A 36 4.93 6.05 -4.47
CA ALA A 36 4.67 6.16 -3.03
C ALA A 36 5.85 6.79 -2.27
N CYS A 37 7.09 6.66 -2.75
CA CYS A 37 8.23 7.38 -2.21
C CYS A 37 8.04 8.89 -2.31
N GLY A 38 7.68 9.40 -3.48
CA GLY A 38 7.39 10.83 -3.68
C GLY A 38 6.22 11.31 -2.84
N VAL A 39 5.17 10.50 -2.72
CA VAL A 39 4.03 10.80 -1.84
C VAL A 39 4.49 10.96 -0.40
N PHE A 40 5.26 10.01 0.12
CA PHE A 40 5.73 10.06 1.50
C PHE A 40 6.65 11.25 1.76
N LYS A 41 7.61 11.55 0.85
CA LYS A 41 8.45 12.75 0.92
C LYS A 41 7.63 14.03 1.03
N ALA A 42 6.60 14.19 0.20
CA ALA A 42 5.73 15.37 0.22
C ALA A 42 4.93 15.46 1.53
N LEU A 43 4.42 14.35 2.08
CA LEU A 43 3.74 14.33 3.38
C LEU A 43 4.67 14.75 4.51
N VAL A 44 5.92 14.26 4.53
CA VAL A 44 6.96 14.68 5.50
C VAL A 44 7.25 16.18 5.38
N ASN A 45 7.43 16.70 4.16
CA ASN A 45 7.65 18.14 3.91
C ASN A 45 6.47 19.00 4.39
N LYS A 46 5.25 18.49 4.31
CA LYS A 46 4.02 19.11 4.85
C LYS A 46 3.84 18.90 6.35
N LYS A 47 4.81 18.23 7.01
CA LYS A 47 4.75 17.90 8.45
C LYS A 47 3.52 17.07 8.84
N VAL A 48 3.02 16.26 7.92
CA VAL A 48 1.96 15.30 8.20
C VAL A 48 2.58 14.13 8.97
N ARG A 49 2.25 14.01 10.24
CA ARG A 49 2.63 12.85 11.04
C ARG A 49 1.84 11.62 10.57
N ILE A 50 2.52 10.52 10.33
CA ILE A 50 1.91 9.23 10.05
C ILE A 50 1.99 8.37 11.31
N ASP A 51 0.90 7.73 11.70
CA ASP A 51 0.80 6.85 12.87
C ASP A 51 0.78 5.38 12.46
N ILE A 52 0.25 5.06 11.27
CA ILE A 52 0.19 3.71 10.70
C ILE A 52 0.66 3.76 9.25
N ALA A 53 1.67 2.96 8.91
CA ALA A 53 2.03 2.66 7.52
C ALA A 53 1.58 1.25 7.18
N ALA A 54 0.77 1.12 6.13
CA ALA A 54 0.23 -0.16 5.69
C ALA A 54 0.49 -0.36 4.19
N GLY A 55 0.77 -1.60 3.79
CA GLY A 55 1.02 -1.88 2.39
C GLY A 55 0.93 -3.35 2.02
N THR A 56 0.83 -3.56 0.70
CA THR A 56 0.83 -4.87 0.05
C THR A 56 1.93 -4.88 -1.00
N SER A 57 2.64 -5.99 -1.17
CA SER A 57 3.69 -6.12 -2.19
C SER A 57 4.79 -5.05 -2.01
N ILE A 58 5.11 -4.30 -3.07
CA ILE A 58 6.05 -3.16 -3.00
C ILE A 58 5.59 -2.10 -2.00
N GLY A 59 4.29 -1.95 -1.78
CA GLY A 59 3.75 -1.08 -0.73
C GLY A 59 4.13 -1.53 0.67
N ALA A 60 4.25 -2.85 0.90
CA ALA A 60 4.75 -3.42 2.15
C ALA A 60 6.25 -3.15 2.35
N ILE A 61 7.03 -3.22 1.27
CA ILE A 61 8.46 -2.87 1.28
C ILE A 61 8.63 -1.39 1.65
N ASN A 62 7.92 -0.49 0.98
CA ASN A 62 7.94 0.94 1.30
C ASN A 62 7.55 1.20 2.75
N ALA A 63 6.45 0.58 3.23
CA ALA A 63 5.99 0.72 4.62
C ALA A 63 7.04 0.25 5.62
N ALA A 64 7.69 -0.89 5.36
CA ALA A 64 8.72 -1.43 6.24
C ALA A 64 9.97 -0.55 6.31
N ILE A 65 10.41 0.04 5.19
CA ILE A 65 11.52 1.01 5.16
C ILE A 65 11.15 2.27 5.94
N ILE A 66 9.92 2.80 5.76
CA ILE A 66 9.45 3.98 6.49
C ILE A 66 9.46 3.72 7.99
N VAL A 67 8.91 2.61 8.45
CA VAL A 67 8.78 2.28 9.88
C VAL A 67 10.13 1.91 10.50
N GLY A 68 10.93 1.11 9.80
CA GLY A 68 12.22 0.63 10.25
C GLY A 68 13.41 1.49 9.82
N SER A 69 13.21 2.72 9.36
CA SER A 69 14.26 3.60 8.83
C SER A 69 15.53 3.56 9.67
N LYS A 70 16.63 3.12 9.07
CA LYS A 70 17.91 2.90 9.76
C LYS A 70 18.65 4.19 10.04
N SER A 71 18.58 5.16 9.13
CA SER A 71 19.22 6.47 9.30
C SER A 71 18.45 7.41 10.25
N GLY A 72 17.15 7.13 10.51
CA GLY A 72 16.25 8.04 11.20
C GLY A 72 15.62 9.09 10.29
N HIS A 73 15.91 9.07 8.99
CA HIS A 73 15.34 9.89 7.94
C HIS A 73 14.59 9.00 6.93
N PRO A 74 13.36 8.56 7.26
CA PRO A 74 12.65 7.54 6.47
C PRO A 74 12.38 7.97 5.03
N GLU A 75 12.18 9.26 4.76
CA GLU A 75 12.00 9.82 3.42
C GLU A 75 13.27 9.67 2.58
N LYS A 76 14.43 9.81 3.20
CA LYS A 76 15.73 9.64 2.54
C LYS A 76 16.07 8.17 2.34
N ASP A 77 15.92 7.34 3.37
CA ASP A 77 16.17 5.90 3.26
C ASP A 77 15.32 5.26 2.15
N LEU A 78 14.06 5.70 2.02
CA LEU A 78 13.17 5.22 0.98
C LEU A 78 13.58 5.69 -0.42
N GLU A 79 14.02 6.95 -0.56
CA GLU A 79 14.52 7.48 -1.83
C GLU A 79 15.82 6.78 -2.24
N ASP A 80 16.78 6.65 -1.31
CA ASP A 80 18.06 5.98 -1.54
C ASP A 80 17.86 4.51 -1.95
N PHE A 81 16.88 3.80 -1.34
CA PHE A 81 16.48 2.46 -1.75
C PHE A 81 16.02 2.44 -3.21
N TRP A 82 15.14 3.35 -3.61
CA TRP A 82 14.61 3.38 -4.97
C TRP A 82 15.68 3.75 -6.00
N ILE A 83 16.58 4.67 -5.67
CA ILE A 83 17.71 5.05 -6.54
C ILE A 83 18.67 3.86 -6.70
N GLU A 84 19.02 3.17 -5.59
CA GLU A 84 19.90 1.99 -5.65
C GLU A 84 19.31 0.87 -6.50
N ILE A 85 18.03 0.60 -6.38
CA ILE A 85 17.32 -0.36 -7.25
C ILE A 85 17.42 0.06 -8.71
N ALA A 86 17.11 1.31 -9.01
CA ALA A 86 17.13 1.84 -10.37
C ALA A 86 18.51 1.79 -11.02
N GLU A 87 19.55 2.15 -10.29
CA GLU A 87 20.93 2.11 -10.77
C GLU A 87 21.45 0.69 -10.97
N SER A 88 20.87 -0.29 -10.28
CA SER A 88 21.18 -1.71 -10.45
C SER A 88 20.50 -2.35 -11.66
N ASN A 89 19.53 -1.67 -12.29
CA ASN A 89 18.77 -2.24 -13.41
C ASN A 89 19.69 -2.42 -14.64
N PRO A 90 19.78 -3.64 -15.21
CA PRO A 90 20.61 -3.87 -16.38
C PRO A 90 20.12 -3.08 -17.58
N ASN A 91 21.07 -2.58 -18.39
CA ASN A 91 20.80 -1.92 -19.66
C ASN A 91 21.52 -2.66 -20.79
N ILE A 92 21.18 -3.94 -20.96
CA ILE A 92 21.82 -4.85 -21.93
C ILE A 92 21.08 -4.80 -23.26
N ILE A 93 19.74 -4.88 -23.22
CA ILE A 93 18.89 -4.69 -24.40
C ILE A 93 18.74 -3.19 -24.60
N ALA A 94 19.13 -2.70 -25.77
CA ALA A 94 18.97 -1.30 -26.11
C ALA A 94 17.51 -0.92 -26.34
N ASP A 95 17.20 0.35 -26.06
CA ASP A 95 15.91 0.93 -26.43
C ASP A 95 15.75 0.95 -27.94
N PHE A 96 14.51 0.82 -28.41
CA PHE A 96 14.22 0.86 -29.83
C PHE A 96 13.15 1.92 -30.13
N PHE A 97 13.12 2.34 -31.41
CA PHE A 97 12.21 3.36 -31.90
C PHE A 97 11.17 2.72 -32.80
N VAL A 98 9.92 3.12 -32.62
CA VAL A 98 8.80 2.76 -33.50
C VAL A 98 8.17 4.00 -34.10
N LEU A 99 7.59 3.86 -35.26
CA LEU A 99 6.77 4.90 -35.87
C LEU A 99 5.37 4.78 -35.27
N ASP A 100 4.94 5.82 -34.56
CA ASP A 100 3.60 5.94 -33.98
C ASP A 100 2.77 6.90 -34.85
N TYR A 101 1.60 6.45 -35.32
CA TYR A 101 0.71 7.25 -36.12
C TYR A 101 -0.24 8.06 -35.28
N ASP A 102 -0.05 9.35 -35.20
CA ASP A 102 -0.99 10.27 -34.58
C ASP A 102 -2.19 10.53 -35.48
N ARG A 103 -3.35 10.02 -35.08
CA ARG A 103 -4.62 10.19 -35.82
C ARG A 103 -5.11 11.62 -35.84
N ASN A 104 -4.75 12.46 -34.87
CA ASN A 104 -5.19 13.84 -34.77
C ASN A 104 -4.41 14.72 -35.75
N THR A 105 -3.09 14.55 -35.77
CA THR A 105 -2.20 15.32 -36.67
C THR A 105 -2.02 14.65 -38.04
N ARG A 106 -2.44 13.38 -38.18
CA ARG A 106 -2.23 12.53 -39.38
C ARG A 106 -0.75 12.40 -39.76
N THR A 107 0.13 12.41 -38.78
CA THR A 107 1.58 12.32 -38.96
C THR A 107 2.14 11.12 -38.25
N TYR A 108 3.29 10.61 -38.72
CA TYR A 108 4.08 9.61 -38.04
C TYR A 108 5.09 10.31 -37.13
N ASN A 109 5.04 9.99 -35.84
CA ASN A 109 6.01 10.44 -34.87
C ASN A 109 6.92 9.27 -34.47
N THR A 110 8.20 9.53 -34.21
CA THR A 110 9.10 8.52 -33.70
C THR A 110 8.88 8.41 -32.19
N LYS A 111 8.42 7.25 -31.74
CA LYS A 111 8.24 6.94 -30.31
C LYS A 111 9.35 6.02 -29.84
N LYS A 112 10.04 6.43 -28.79
CA LYS A 112 11.03 5.61 -28.11
C LYS A 112 10.30 4.60 -27.20
N ILE A 113 10.62 3.32 -27.36
CA ILE A 113 10.16 2.25 -26.45
C ILE A 113 11.33 1.87 -25.56
N SER A 114 11.14 2.04 -24.24
CA SER A 114 12.13 1.63 -23.26
C SER A 114 12.20 0.11 -23.17
N SER A 115 13.40 -0.44 -23.25
CA SER A 115 13.68 -1.86 -23.05
C SER A 115 13.87 -2.23 -21.57
N ALA A 116 13.73 -1.27 -20.64
CA ALA A 116 14.03 -1.46 -19.23
C ALA A 116 13.21 -2.60 -18.59
N SER A 117 11.92 -2.72 -18.93
CA SER A 117 11.09 -3.82 -18.46
C SER A 117 11.50 -5.17 -19.04
N ALA A 118 11.94 -5.22 -20.30
CA ALA A 118 12.47 -6.42 -20.93
C ALA A 118 13.82 -6.82 -20.28
N ASN A 119 14.69 -5.84 -20.04
CA ASN A 119 15.94 -6.06 -19.29
C ASN A 119 15.67 -6.66 -17.90
N ALA A 120 14.74 -6.09 -17.15
CA ALA A 120 14.36 -6.60 -15.84
C ALA A 120 13.77 -8.02 -15.91
N ALA A 121 12.94 -8.32 -16.91
CA ALA A 121 12.35 -9.64 -17.09
C ALA A 121 13.40 -10.71 -17.46
N VAL A 122 14.36 -10.39 -18.35
CA VAL A 122 15.36 -11.36 -18.82
C VAL A 122 16.53 -11.49 -17.86
N PHE A 123 17.03 -10.39 -17.31
CA PHE A 123 18.26 -10.35 -16.50
C PHE A 123 18.00 -10.15 -15.01
N GLY A 124 16.76 -9.85 -14.61
CA GLY A 124 16.41 -9.47 -13.25
C GLY A 124 16.82 -8.02 -12.93
N VAL A 125 16.67 -7.67 -11.65
CA VAL A 125 17.16 -6.43 -11.04
C VAL A 125 18.04 -6.85 -9.87
N PRO A 126 19.37 -6.79 -10.00
CA PRO A 126 20.33 -7.48 -9.11
C PRO A 126 20.19 -7.16 -7.61
N LYS A 127 19.65 -5.99 -7.27
CA LYS A 127 19.39 -5.60 -5.87
C LYS A 127 18.00 -6.02 -5.38
N MET A 128 17.19 -6.57 -6.25
CA MET A 128 15.81 -6.91 -5.96
C MET A 128 15.51 -8.40 -6.22
N PHE A 129 15.73 -8.84 -7.46
CA PHE A 129 15.52 -10.23 -7.85
C PHE A 129 16.43 -10.63 -9.01
N VAL A 130 16.73 -11.91 -9.10
CA VAL A 130 17.52 -12.50 -10.19
C VAL A 130 16.78 -13.70 -10.78
N PRO A 131 16.88 -13.92 -12.10
CA PRO A 131 16.32 -15.11 -12.72
C PRO A 131 16.95 -16.38 -12.12
N ARG A 132 16.14 -17.42 -11.91
CA ARG A 132 16.59 -18.68 -11.35
C ARG A 132 17.73 -19.31 -12.18
N TRP A 133 17.68 -19.16 -13.49
CA TRP A 133 18.71 -19.67 -14.41
C TRP A 133 20.04 -18.91 -14.35
N TRP A 134 20.12 -17.75 -13.69
CA TRP A 134 21.37 -17.02 -13.44
C TRP A 134 21.96 -17.31 -12.05
N ASN A 135 21.21 -17.97 -11.19
CA ASN A 135 21.68 -18.25 -9.83
C ASN A 135 22.49 -19.55 -9.79
N TRP A 136 23.83 -19.43 -9.89
CA TRP A 136 24.78 -20.55 -9.85
C TRP A 136 24.68 -21.39 -8.58
N GLU A 137 24.28 -20.80 -7.46
CA GLU A 137 24.12 -21.53 -6.20
C GLU A 137 22.98 -22.55 -6.31
N ASN A 138 21.90 -22.21 -7.01
CA ASN A 138 20.77 -23.10 -7.24
C ASN A 138 21.15 -24.29 -8.13
N MET A 139 22.07 -24.11 -9.05
CA MET A 139 22.55 -25.20 -9.94
C MET A 139 23.11 -26.38 -9.17
N PHE A 140 23.76 -26.14 -8.03
CA PHE A 140 24.38 -27.17 -7.20
C PHE A 140 23.50 -27.64 -6.04
N LYS A 141 22.58 -26.80 -5.57
CA LYS A 141 21.75 -27.08 -4.39
C LYS A 141 20.37 -27.63 -4.74
N ASP A 142 19.86 -27.31 -5.92
CA ASP A 142 18.50 -27.62 -6.34
C ASP A 142 18.51 -28.78 -7.36
N ARG A 143 18.03 -29.93 -6.92
CA ARG A 143 17.93 -31.13 -7.79
C ARG A 143 17.05 -30.91 -9.03
N GLN A 144 16.11 -29.99 -8.97
CA GLN A 144 15.17 -29.65 -10.05
C GLN A 144 15.67 -28.54 -10.96
N TYR A 145 16.89 -28.01 -10.73
CA TYR A 145 17.42 -26.89 -11.54
C TYR A 145 17.41 -27.18 -13.05
N PHE A 146 17.74 -28.43 -13.44
CA PHE A 146 17.77 -28.90 -14.83
C PHE A 146 16.44 -29.42 -15.35
N ASP A 147 15.37 -29.35 -14.58
CA ASP A 147 14.01 -29.73 -14.94
C ASP A 147 13.03 -28.56 -14.85
N PRO A 148 13.03 -27.66 -15.86
CA PRO A 148 12.18 -26.47 -15.84
C PRO A 148 10.68 -26.74 -15.75
N THR A 149 10.24 -27.95 -16.13
CA THR A 149 8.82 -28.32 -16.07
C THR A 149 8.31 -28.49 -14.64
N ASN A 150 9.21 -28.71 -13.70
CA ASN A 150 8.93 -28.83 -12.27
C ASN A 150 9.29 -27.59 -11.46
N TRP A 151 9.65 -26.49 -12.11
CA TRP A 151 9.90 -25.24 -11.41
C TRP A 151 8.62 -24.63 -10.87
N THR A 152 8.66 -24.22 -9.59
CA THR A 152 7.56 -23.54 -8.91
C THR A 152 7.72 -22.02 -8.92
N TYR A 153 8.88 -21.51 -9.40
CA TYR A 153 9.18 -20.09 -9.53
C TYR A 153 10.24 -19.86 -10.62
N LEU A 154 10.27 -18.63 -11.14
CA LEU A 154 11.20 -18.17 -12.17
C LEU A 154 12.25 -17.19 -11.63
N TYR A 155 11.95 -16.45 -10.59
CA TYR A 155 12.82 -15.43 -10.01
C TYR A 155 13.07 -15.68 -8.54
N ASP A 156 14.35 -15.57 -8.15
CA ASP A 156 14.79 -15.57 -6.76
C ASP A 156 14.91 -14.12 -6.29
N TYR A 157 14.23 -13.73 -5.22
CA TYR A 157 14.34 -12.42 -4.63
C TYR A 157 15.07 -12.38 -3.27
N SER A 158 15.92 -13.35 -3.00
CA SER A 158 16.87 -13.31 -1.89
C SER A 158 17.80 -12.08 -1.92
N PRO A 159 18.16 -11.48 -3.08
CA PRO A 159 18.89 -10.22 -3.10
C PRO A 159 18.15 -9.08 -2.42
N LEU A 160 16.82 -9.06 -2.50
CA LEU A 160 16.00 -8.03 -1.84
C LEU A 160 16.17 -8.08 -0.32
N ALA A 161 16.28 -9.28 0.28
CA ALA A 161 16.50 -9.39 1.73
C ALA A 161 17.78 -8.63 2.15
N LYS A 162 18.88 -8.84 1.40
CA LYS A 162 20.16 -8.14 1.66
C LYS A 162 20.06 -6.62 1.47
N THR A 163 19.26 -6.19 0.48
CA THR A 163 19.03 -4.77 0.24
C THR A 163 18.18 -4.15 1.36
N LEU A 164 17.15 -4.86 1.83
CA LEU A 164 16.32 -4.41 2.95
C LEU A 164 17.13 -4.27 4.25
N ASP A 165 18.07 -5.19 4.53
CA ASP A 165 18.95 -5.11 5.70
C ASP A 165 19.82 -3.84 5.73
N LYS A 166 20.05 -3.21 4.58
CA LYS A 166 20.75 -1.93 4.47
C LYS A 166 19.91 -0.76 4.98
N TYR A 167 18.59 -0.79 4.73
CA TYR A 167 17.67 0.33 4.99
C TYR A 167 16.81 0.15 6.21
N ILE A 168 16.60 -1.11 6.69
CA ILE A 168 15.73 -1.43 7.80
C ILE A 168 16.52 -1.81 9.05
N ASP A 169 16.24 -1.12 10.15
CA ASP A 169 16.56 -1.57 11.49
C ASP A 169 15.38 -2.37 12.04
N TYR A 170 15.51 -3.69 12.03
CA TYR A 170 14.45 -4.59 12.51
C TYR A 170 14.16 -4.46 14.01
N LYS A 171 15.10 -3.98 14.81
CA LYS A 171 14.85 -3.69 16.23
C LYS A 171 13.90 -2.50 16.33
N LYS A 172 14.22 -1.40 15.64
CA LYS A 172 13.36 -0.21 15.58
C LYS A 172 11.98 -0.54 15.01
N LEU A 173 11.91 -1.32 13.92
CA LEU A 173 10.66 -1.75 13.28
C LEU A 173 9.74 -2.50 14.25
N ASN A 174 10.29 -3.24 15.21
CA ASN A 174 9.53 -4.04 16.17
C ASN A 174 9.32 -3.36 17.53
N LEU A 175 9.76 -2.11 17.73
CA LEU A 175 9.52 -1.38 18.97
C LEU A 175 8.04 -1.16 19.29
N ALA A 176 7.16 -1.19 18.28
CA ALA A 176 5.73 -0.96 18.48
C ALA A 176 5.07 -2.01 19.39
N ALA A 177 5.57 -3.24 19.44
CA ALA A 177 5.08 -4.26 20.37
C ALA A 177 5.37 -3.86 21.83
N ALA A 178 6.61 -3.49 22.13
CA ALA A 178 7.02 -3.04 23.46
C ALA A 178 6.34 -1.71 23.84
N ALA A 179 6.22 -0.77 22.90
CA ALA A 179 5.57 0.51 23.12
C ALA A 179 4.06 0.37 23.39
N ALA A 180 3.41 -0.63 22.81
CA ALA A 180 1.99 -0.91 23.08
C ALA A 180 1.76 -1.38 24.51
N GLU A 181 2.71 -2.13 25.10
CA GLU A 181 2.67 -2.54 26.50
C GLU A 181 2.96 -1.36 27.45
N GLU A 182 3.93 -0.50 27.10
CA GLU A 182 4.38 0.62 27.92
C GLU A 182 3.61 1.94 27.70
N LYS A 183 2.63 1.95 26.76
CA LYS A 183 1.86 3.15 26.35
C LYS A 183 2.72 4.31 25.88
N LEU A 184 3.83 4.04 25.20
CA LEU A 184 4.70 5.06 24.63
C LEU A 184 4.04 5.69 23.39
N PRO A 185 3.97 7.03 23.26
CA PRO A 185 3.06 7.70 22.32
C PRO A 185 3.57 7.84 20.88
N GLU A 186 4.75 7.35 20.50
CA GLU A 186 5.40 7.78 19.25
C GLU A 186 5.91 6.67 18.32
N VAL A 187 5.48 5.44 18.49
CA VAL A 187 5.98 4.35 17.63
C VAL A 187 5.06 4.13 16.44
N LEU A 188 5.63 4.26 15.25
CA LEU A 188 4.94 4.04 13.98
C LEU A 188 4.54 2.56 13.82
N ARG A 189 3.26 2.30 13.59
CA ARG A 189 2.73 0.96 13.39
C ARG A 189 2.89 0.52 11.94
N LEU A 190 3.30 -0.73 11.75
CA LEU A 190 3.42 -1.39 10.44
C LEU A 190 2.35 -2.46 10.28
N ILE A 191 1.63 -2.43 9.14
CA ILE A 191 0.69 -3.47 8.75
C ILE A 191 1.03 -3.95 7.34
N ILE A 192 1.38 -5.22 7.21
CA ILE A 192 1.69 -5.87 5.94
C ILE A 192 0.66 -6.96 5.68
N THR A 193 0.23 -7.10 4.41
CA THR A 193 -0.70 -8.14 4.01
C THR A 193 -0.09 -9.13 3.03
N ALA A 194 -0.41 -10.41 3.22
CA ALA A 194 -0.05 -11.51 2.34
C ALA A 194 -1.22 -12.49 2.23
N VAL A 195 -1.04 -13.57 1.49
CA VAL A 195 -2.04 -14.64 1.33
C VAL A 195 -1.42 -15.98 1.66
N ASP A 196 -2.09 -16.77 2.47
CA ASP A 196 -1.71 -18.16 2.69
C ASP A 196 -2.02 -18.99 1.44
N VAL A 197 -0.98 -19.62 0.90
CA VAL A 197 -1.04 -20.42 -0.33
C VAL A 197 -2.01 -21.59 -0.22
N MET A 198 -2.03 -22.27 0.95
CA MET A 198 -2.82 -23.49 1.14
C MET A 198 -4.30 -23.22 1.39
N THR A 199 -4.62 -22.12 2.05
CA THR A 199 -5.99 -21.85 2.50
C THR A 199 -6.65 -20.68 1.79
N ALA A 200 -5.91 -19.92 0.99
CA ALA A 200 -6.32 -18.66 0.37
C ALA A 200 -6.83 -17.61 1.38
N ARG A 201 -6.41 -17.71 2.66
CA ARG A 201 -6.79 -16.76 3.69
C ARG A 201 -5.81 -15.59 3.73
N PRO A 202 -6.29 -14.38 4.06
CA PRO A 202 -5.40 -13.24 4.26
C PRO A 202 -4.51 -13.47 5.49
N LEU A 203 -3.22 -13.20 5.32
CA LEU A 203 -2.23 -13.09 6.39
C LEU A 203 -1.98 -11.61 6.67
N ILE A 204 -2.07 -11.21 7.93
CA ILE A 204 -1.85 -9.83 8.36
C ILE A 204 -0.69 -9.83 9.35
N PHE A 205 0.39 -9.18 8.97
CA PHE A 205 1.58 -9.00 9.81
C PHE A 205 1.57 -7.60 10.40
N ASP A 206 1.45 -7.52 11.72
CA ASP A 206 1.26 -6.29 12.48
C ASP A 206 2.33 -6.23 13.58
N ASN A 207 3.22 -5.24 13.51
CA ASN A 207 4.36 -5.12 14.42
C ASN A 207 3.97 -4.80 15.88
N THR A 208 2.69 -4.54 16.16
CA THR A 208 2.18 -4.47 17.55
C THR A 208 1.77 -5.82 18.11
N LYS A 209 1.68 -6.86 17.26
CA LYS A 209 1.18 -8.18 17.63
C LYS A 209 2.19 -9.30 17.46
N MET A 210 3.21 -9.07 16.63
CA MET A 210 4.22 -10.07 16.32
C MET A 210 5.53 -9.41 15.89
N GLU A 211 6.62 -10.14 16.00
CA GLU A 211 7.91 -9.73 15.46
C GLU A 211 7.91 -9.83 13.93
N ILE A 212 8.15 -8.70 13.25
CA ILE A 212 8.28 -8.64 11.79
C ILE A 212 9.75 -8.91 11.40
N LYS A 213 9.93 -9.84 10.47
CA LYS A 213 11.22 -10.23 9.88
C LYS A 213 11.18 -10.05 8.36
N ALA A 214 12.34 -10.08 7.72
CA ALA A 214 12.45 -9.98 6.25
C ALA A 214 11.50 -10.94 5.52
N LYS A 215 11.33 -12.17 6.01
CA LYS A 215 10.43 -13.17 5.38
C LYS A 215 8.96 -12.71 5.31
N HIS A 216 8.47 -11.91 6.26
CA HIS A 216 7.11 -11.38 6.21
C HIS A 216 6.95 -10.33 5.10
N ILE A 217 7.99 -9.50 4.90
CA ILE A 217 8.03 -8.48 3.83
C ILE A 217 8.11 -9.18 2.47
N LEU A 218 9.02 -10.16 2.33
CA LEU A 218 9.19 -10.96 1.10
C LEU A 218 7.93 -11.78 0.78
N GLY A 219 7.28 -12.37 1.79
CA GLY A 219 6.03 -13.10 1.62
C GLY A 219 4.88 -12.23 1.09
N SER A 220 4.89 -10.93 1.42
CA SER A 220 3.96 -9.97 0.83
C SER A 220 4.28 -9.59 -0.61
N ALA A 221 5.55 -9.72 -1.04
CA ALA A 221 6.03 -9.23 -2.34
C ALA A 221 6.11 -10.32 -3.43
N GLY A 222 5.87 -11.56 -3.09
CA GLY A 222 6.00 -12.71 -3.99
C GLY A 222 4.78 -12.94 -4.86
N TYR A 223 4.60 -12.17 -5.95
CA TYR A 223 3.45 -12.33 -6.85
C TYR A 223 3.65 -13.53 -7.79
N PRO A 224 2.87 -14.63 -7.65
CA PRO A 224 3.15 -15.90 -8.34
C PRO A 224 3.00 -15.82 -9.86
N LEU A 225 2.08 -15.01 -10.39
CA LEU A 225 1.89 -14.87 -11.83
C LEU A 225 3.03 -14.13 -12.54
N TYR A 226 3.93 -13.52 -11.76
CA TYR A 226 5.21 -13.00 -12.27
C TYR A 226 6.38 -13.94 -12.00
N GLY A 227 6.09 -15.15 -11.53
CA GLY A 227 7.10 -16.20 -11.33
C GLY A 227 7.89 -16.07 -10.03
N PHE A 228 7.36 -15.39 -9.00
CA PHE A 228 7.99 -15.33 -7.68
C PHE A 228 7.57 -16.50 -6.78
N PRO A 229 8.49 -17.03 -5.92
CA PRO A 229 8.20 -18.12 -5.02
C PRO A 229 7.27 -17.70 -3.88
N TRP A 230 6.64 -18.69 -3.24
CA TRP A 230 6.10 -18.48 -1.89
C TRP A 230 7.22 -18.44 -0.85
N ILE A 231 6.93 -17.83 0.28
CA ILE A 231 7.83 -17.77 1.43
C ILE A 231 7.19 -18.50 2.62
N GLU A 232 7.92 -19.43 3.21
CA GLU A 232 7.51 -20.06 4.46
C GLU A 232 7.66 -19.07 5.63
N ILE A 233 6.52 -18.70 6.23
CA ILE A 233 6.46 -17.75 7.35
C ILE A 233 6.66 -18.47 8.67
N GLN A 234 6.03 -19.62 8.83
CA GLN A 234 6.16 -20.56 9.95
C GLN A 234 5.78 -21.95 9.45
N ASP A 235 6.00 -22.96 10.28
CA ASP A 235 5.72 -24.35 9.90
C ASP A 235 4.34 -24.52 9.26
N GLY A 236 4.33 -24.93 7.99
CA GLY A 236 3.12 -25.19 7.22
C GLY A 236 2.38 -23.96 6.72
N VAL A 237 2.82 -22.75 7.01
CA VAL A 237 2.22 -21.50 6.50
C VAL A 237 3.12 -20.88 5.45
N ASN A 238 2.66 -20.89 4.20
CA ASN A 238 3.37 -20.38 3.04
C ASN A 238 2.65 -19.14 2.51
N ALA A 239 3.37 -18.03 2.35
CA ALA A 239 2.80 -16.75 1.94
C ALA A 239 3.13 -16.42 0.48
N TRP A 240 2.12 -15.94 -0.24
CA TRP A 240 2.23 -15.20 -1.48
C TRP A 240 1.78 -13.76 -1.31
N ASP A 241 2.04 -12.97 -2.34
CA ASP A 241 1.68 -11.55 -2.42
C ASP A 241 0.21 -11.30 -2.07
N GLY A 242 -0.02 -10.34 -1.17
CA GLY A 242 -1.34 -9.95 -0.72
C GLY A 242 -2.23 -9.37 -1.83
N SER A 243 -1.64 -8.90 -2.94
CA SER A 243 -2.40 -8.37 -4.10
C SER A 243 -3.33 -9.38 -4.74
N LEU A 244 -3.12 -10.69 -4.50
CA LEU A 244 -4.05 -11.73 -4.94
C LEU A 244 -5.45 -11.57 -4.33
N LEU A 245 -5.56 -11.03 -3.11
CA LEU A 245 -6.83 -10.78 -2.43
C LEU A 245 -7.15 -9.30 -2.30
N SER A 246 -6.19 -8.49 -1.85
CA SER A 246 -6.39 -7.06 -1.60
C SER A 246 -5.10 -6.28 -1.89
N ASN A 247 -5.12 -5.51 -2.97
CA ASN A 247 -3.98 -4.66 -3.35
C ASN A 247 -3.90 -3.38 -2.50
N THR A 248 -4.94 -3.05 -1.74
CA THR A 248 -5.04 -1.83 -0.91
C THR A 248 -5.61 -2.20 0.46
N PRO A 249 -4.80 -2.41 1.50
CA PRO A 249 -5.21 -3.03 2.76
C PRO A 249 -5.95 -2.08 3.73
N VAL A 250 -6.98 -1.37 3.25
CA VAL A 250 -7.79 -0.45 4.09
C VAL A 250 -8.60 -1.21 5.13
N ARG A 251 -9.22 -2.33 4.75
CA ARG A 251 -10.02 -3.16 5.66
C ARG A 251 -9.18 -3.71 6.81
N GLU A 252 -7.98 -4.14 6.48
CA GLU A 252 -7.02 -4.72 7.41
C GLU A 252 -6.57 -3.68 8.45
N VAL A 253 -6.34 -2.44 8.02
CA VAL A 253 -6.04 -1.30 8.91
C VAL A 253 -7.21 -0.99 9.85
N LEU A 254 -8.43 -0.91 9.32
CA LEU A 254 -9.62 -0.65 10.14
C LEU A 254 -9.83 -1.74 11.19
N SER A 255 -9.62 -3.00 10.81
CA SER A 255 -9.74 -4.14 11.72
C SER A 255 -8.61 -4.20 12.75
N ALA A 256 -7.42 -3.72 12.42
CA ALA A 256 -6.26 -3.75 13.31
C ALA A 256 -6.35 -2.69 14.41
N SER A 257 -6.95 -1.52 14.14
CA SER A 257 -7.13 -0.43 15.11
C SER A 257 -8.58 0.06 15.14
N PRO A 258 -9.49 -0.73 15.75
CA PRO A 258 -10.93 -0.50 15.63
C PRO A 258 -11.48 0.60 16.56
N ARG A 259 -10.66 1.23 17.39
CA ARG A 259 -11.10 2.22 18.39
C ARG A 259 -10.76 3.66 18.03
N ASN A 260 -9.65 3.87 17.34
CA ASN A 260 -9.15 5.20 17.03
C ASN A 260 -9.71 5.69 15.70
N ASP A 261 -10.06 6.96 15.63
CA ASP A 261 -10.53 7.60 14.41
C ASP A 261 -9.39 7.75 13.40
N LYS A 262 -9.72 7.84 12.11
CA LYS A 262 -8.69 7.78 11.07
C LYS A 262 -8.83 8.85 10.00
N ASN A 263 -7.71 9.49 9.68
CA ASN A 263 -7.47 10.13 8.40
C ASN A 263 -6.67 9.16 7.53
N ILE A 264 -7.18 8.78 6.37
CA ILE A 264 -6.57 7.77 5.52
C ILE A 264 -6.04 8.41 4.25
N PHE A 265 -4.73 8.29 4.02
CA PHE A 265 -4.06 8.62 2.77
C PHE A 265 -3.86 7.32 1.98
N ILE A 266 -4.47 7.22 0.80
CA ILE A 266 -4.37 6.04 -0.06
C ILE A 266 -3.52 6.39 -1.28
N VAL A 267 -2.41 5.70 -1.44
CA VAL A 267 -1.53 5.81 -2.61
C VAL A 267 -1.95 4.77 -3.63
N GLU A 268 -2.45 5.23 -4.78
CA GLU A 268 -2.96 4.36 -5.84
C GLU A 268 -1.99 4.34 -7.04
N ASN A 269 -1.40 3.19 -7.32
CA ASN A 269 -0.50 2.96 -8.44
C ASN A 269 -1.25 2.70 -9.75
N TYR A 270 -2.52 2.27 -9.67
CA TYR A 270 -3.33 1.84 -10.81
C TYR A 270 -4.55 2.76 -10.97
N PRO A 271 -4.57 3.63 -12.01
CA PRO A 271 -5.64 4.58 -12.24
C PRO A 271 -6.94 3.86 -12.64
N ARG A 272 -8.05 4.27 -12.04
CA ARG A 272 -9.38 3.70 -12.35
C ARG A 272 -9.94 4.20 -13.67
N ARG A 273 -9.59 5.42 -14.07
CA ARG A 273 -10.11 6.08 -15.26
C ARG A 273 -8.98 6.36 -16.23
N ILE A 274 -9.24 6.17 -17.48
CA ILE A 274 -8.41 6.59 -18.60
C ILE A 274 -9.22 7.54 -19.47
N HIS A 275 -8.55 8.36 -20.29
CA HIS A 275 -9.19 9.39 -21.12
C HIS A 275 -9.48 8.90 -22.53
N HIS A 276 -8.82 7.84 -22.99
CA HIS A 276 -8.99 7.24 -24.32
C HIS A 276 -8.95 5.71 -24.21
N LEU A 277 -9.52 5.04 -25.21
CA LEU A 277 -9.46 3.59 -25.26
C LEU A 277 -8.06 3.13 -25.69
N PRO A 278 -7.59 1.95 -25.19
CA PRO A 278 -6.33 1.37 -25.64
C PRO A 278 -6.28 1.21 -27.15
N SER A 279 -5.15 1.57 -27.77
CA SER A 279 -4.94 1.58 -29.20
C SER A 279 -4.06 0.43 -29.70
N ASN A 280 -3.38 -0.26 -28.78
CA ASN A 280 -2.49 -1.38 -29.07
C ASN A 280 -2.48 -2.39 -27.92
N MET A 281 -1.89 -3.57 -28.14
CA MET A 281 -1.89 -4.66 -27.14
C MET A 281 -1.21 -4.28 -25.84
N ALA A 282 -0.13 -3.49 -25.88
CA ALA A 282 0.55 -3.04 -24.65
C ALA A 282 -0.37 -2.17 -23.78
N GLU A 283 -1.12 -1.27 -24.38
CA GLU A 283 -2.12 -0.45 -23.69
C GLU A 283 -3.29 -1.29 -23.20
N VAL A 284 -3.72 -2.32 -23.95
CA VAL A 284 -4.77 -3.27 -23.51
C VAL A 284 -4.32 -4.02 -22.26
N GLU A 285 -3.12 -4.59 -22.27
CA GLU A 285 -2.57 -5.30 -21.11
C GLU A 285 -2.38 -4.37 -19.91
N SER A 286 -1.84 -3.18 -20.13
CA SER A 286 -1.68 -2.17 -19.09
C SER A 286 -3.04 -1.82 -18.47
N ARG A 287 -4.05 -1.59 -19.32
CA ARG A 287 -5.41 -1.29 -18.83
C ARG A 287 -6.05 -2.45 -18.10
N ALA A 288 -5.86 -3.68 -18.54
CA ALA A 288 -6.33 -4.86 -17.86
C ALA A 288 -5.72 -4.96 -16.45
N LYS A 289 -4.41 -4.69 -16.30
CA LYS A 289 -3.72 -4.62 -15.00
C LYS A 289 -4.26 -3.49 -14.12
N ASP A 290 -4.48 -2.29 -14.70
CA ASP A 290 -5.10 -1.17 -13.96
C ASP A 290 -6.46 -1.56 -13.38
N ILE A 291 -7.31 -2.25 -14.16
CA ILE A 291 -8.62 -2.72 -13.69
C ILE A 291 -8.47 -3.81 -12.62
N LEU A 292 -7.55 -4.76 -12.83
CA LEU A 292 -7.34 -5.87 -11.91
C LEU A 292 -6.85 -5.40 -10.54
N PHE A 293 -5.87 -4.49 -10.52
CA PHE A 293 -5.19 -4.03 -9.32
C PHE A 293 -5.71 -2.70 -8.77
N SER A 294 -6.63 -2.02 -9.50
CA SER A 294 -7.24 -0.80 -9.00
C SER A 294 -7.89 -1.03 -7.64
N ASP A 295 -7.91 0.02 -6.82
CA ASP A 295 -8.53 -0.04 -5.51
C ASP A 295 -10.03 -0.39 -5.61
N LYS A 296 -10.40 -1.54 -5.04
CA LYS A 296 -11.78 -2.02 -4.92
C LYS A 296 -12.44 -1.60 -3.60
N ASN A 297 -11.73 -0.80 -2.77
CA ASN A 297 -12.20 -0.43 -1.44
C ASN A 297 -13.30 0.66 -1.43
N LYS A 298 -13.81 1.09 -2.60
CA LYS A 298 -14.89 2.09 -2.65
C LYS A 298 -16.08 1.66 -1.79
N ASP A 299 -16.46 0.40 -1.88
CA ASP A 299 -17.59 -0.15 -1.11
C ASP A 299 -17.19 -0.36 0.35
N THR A 300 -15.96 -0.79 0.63
CA THR A 300 -15.43 -0.87 2.00
C THR A 300 -15.45 0.50 2.69
N ILE A 301 -14.98 1.55 2.01
CA ILE A 301 -15.00 2.92 2.54
C ILE A 301 -16.44 3.42 2.71
N LYS A 302 -17.32 3.13 1.74
CA LYS A 302 -18.74 3.50 1.82
C LYS A 302 -19.42 2.81 3.01
N MET A 303 -19.19 1.51 3.19
CA MET A 303 -19.70 0.76 4.34
C MET A 303 -19.12 1.27 5.65
N SER A 304 -17.82 1.55 5.72
CA SER A 304 -17.19 2.10 6.92
C SER A 304 -17.74 3.49 7.27
N LYS A 305 -18.03 4.34 6.27
CA LYS A 305 -18.71 5.63 6.51
C LYS A 305 -20.15 5.44 6.99
N LEU A 306 -20.86 4.42 6.49
CA LEU A 306 -22.21 4.08 7.00
C LEU A 306 -22.14 3.63 8.46
N VAL A 307 -21.21 2.72 8.78
CA VAL A 307 -20.93 2.28 10.15
C VAL A 307 -20.57 3.48 11.04
N THR A 308 -19.71 4.37 10.57
CA THR A 308 -19.39 5.63 11.28
C THR A 308 -20.64 6.44 11.63
N ARG A 309 -21.59 6.59 10.70
CA ARG A 309 -22.85 7.31 10.97
C ARG A 309 -23.71 6.60 12.02
N GLN A 310 -23.79 5.28 11.93
CA GLN A 310 -24.53 4.48 12.91
C GLN A 310 -23.89 4.56 14.30
N ILE A 311 -22.58 4.46 14.40
CA ILE A 311 -21.84 4.60 15.66
C ILE A 311 -22.10 5.97 16.28
N ARG A 312 -22.01 7.04 15.50
CA ARG A 312 -22.30 8.42 16.00
C ARG A 312 -23.73 8.54 16.54
N LEU A 313 -24.70 7.94 15.87
CA LEU A 313 -26.09 7.92 16.36
C LEU A 313 -26.19 7.15 17.68
N ILE A 314 -25.56 5.98 17.76
CA ILE A 314 -25.57 5.14 18.95
C ILE A 314 -24.88 5.87 20.13
N GLU A 315 -23.74 6.52 19.89
CA GLU A 315 -23.04 7.32 20.91
C GLU A 315 -23.96 8.41 21.47
N ARG A 316 -24.69 9.12 20.60
CA ARG A 316 -25.65 10.16 21.04
C ARG A 316 -26.80 9.58 21.84
N LEU A 317 -27.36 8.46 21.39
CA LEU A 317 -28.45 7.78 22.12
C LEU A 317 -27.96 7.30 23.49
N TYR A 318 -26.72 6.75 23.55
CA TYR A 318 -26.13 6.30 24.78
C TYR A 318 -25.84 7.46 25.75
N ASP A 319 -25.41 8.63 25.25
CA ASP A 319 -25.24 9.84 26.08
C ASP A 319 -26.58 10.31 26.66
N ILE A 320 -27.65 10.33 25.86
CA ILE A 320 -29.01 10.65 26.34
C ILE A 320 -29.42 9.63 27.41
N PHE A 321 -29.22 8.33 27.15
CA PHE A 321 -29.50 7.26 28.10
C PHE A 321 -28.72 7.43 29.40
N LYS A 322 -27.44 7.73 29.33
CA LYS A 322 -26.56 7.91 30.49
C LYS A 322 -27.00 9.12 31.36
N ASN A 323 -27.55 10.15 30.74
CA ASN A 323 -27.99 11.38 31.40
C ASN A 323 -29.47 11.34 31.79
N SER A 324 -30.20 10.27 31.46
CA SER A 324 -31.60 10.07 31.88
C SER A 324 -31.70 9.48 33.30
N ASP A 325 -32.88 9.59 33.88
CA ASP A 325 -33.20 8.99 35.18
C ASP A 325 -33.31 7.46 35.03
N GLN A 326 -32.19 6.75 35.29
CA GLN A 326 -32.11 5.30 35.21
C GLN A 326 -32.81 4.56 36.35
N SER A 327 -33.27 5.26 37.38
CA SER A 327 -33.94 4.64 38.53
C SER A 327 -35.27 3.98 38.18
N LYS A 328 -35.85 4.36 37.03
CA LYS A 328 -37.12 3.83 36.48
C LYS A 328 -36.94 2.64 35.52
N LEU A 329 -35.71 2.25 35.24
CA LEU A 329 -35.36 1.16 34.33
C LEU A 329 -34.95 -0.06 35.14
N ASP A 330 -35.12 -1.24 34.52
CA ASP A 330 -34.61 -2.48 35.11
C ASP A 330 -33.08 -2.44 35.17
N PRO A 331 -32.47 -2.67 36.36
CA PRO A 331 -31.01 -2.68 36.50
C PRO A 331 -30.30 -3.67 35.57
N ASP A 332 -30.94 -4.81 35.27
CA ASP A 332 -30.36 -5.83 34.38
C ASP A 332 -30.36 -5.33 32.93
N GLU A 333 -31.43 -4.65 32.47
CA GLU A 333 -31.44 -4.03 31.13
C GLU A 333 -30.40 -2.92 31.02
N VAL A 334 -30.23 -2.09 32.06
CA VAL A 334 -29.19 -1.05 32.09
C VAL A 334 -27.80 -1.67 31.95
N ALA A 335 -27.52 -2.77 32.64
CA ALA A 335 -26.25 -3.48 32.55
C ALA A 335 -26.02 -4.07 31.14
N VAL A 336 -27.05 -4.65 30.53
CA VAL A 336 -26.97 -5.18 29.17
C VAL A 336 -26.66 -4.07 28.16
N ILE A 337 -27.40 -2.95 28.21
CA ILE A 337 -27.16 -1.81 27.30
C ILE A 337 -25.73 -1.30 27.39
N LYS A 338 -25.20 -1.13 28.63
CA LYS A 338 -23.81 -0.70 28.84
C LYS A 338 -22.82 -1.71 28.26
N SER A 339 -23.02 -3.01 28.52
CA SER A 339 -22.15 -4.08 28.01
C SER A 339 -22.12 -4.13 26.49
N GLU A 340 -23.29 -4.03 25.85
CA GLU A 340 -23.40 -4.06 24.38
C GLU A 340 -22.80 -2.81 23.74
N TYR A 341 -22.98 -1.62 24.34
CA TYR A 341 -22.32 -0.40 23.89
C TYR A 341 -20.81 -0.52 23.96
N ASP A 342 -20.25 -0.99 25.09
CA ASP A 342 -18.81 -1.16 25.27
C ASP A 342 -18.22 -2.16 24.27
N LYS A 343 -18.91 -3.27 24.01
CA LYS A 343 -18.51 -4.25 22.98
C LYS A 343 -18.51 -3.61 21.58
N LEU A 344 -19.58 -2.87 21.24
CA LEU A 344 -19.69 -2.21 19.94
C LEU A 344 -18.53 -1.22 19.72
N ILE A 345 -18.29 -0.34 20.69
CA ILE A 345 -17.19 0.64 20.60
C ILE A 345 -15.83 -0.03 20.56
N LYS A 346 -15.65 -1.13 21.32
CA LYS A 346 -14.40 -1.90 21.31
C LYS A 346 -14.06 -2.46 19.92
N HIS A 347 -15.06 -2.92 19.18
CA HIS A 347 -14.84 -3.64 17.92
C HIS A 347 -15.04 -2.77 16.67
N TYR A 348 -15.85 -1.72 16.75
CA TYR A 348 -16.28 -0.93 15.58
C TYR A 348 -16.23 0.57 15.80
N GLY A 349 -15.70 1.03 16.93
CA GLY A 349 -15.77 2.44 17.33
C GLY A 349 -14.97 3.41 16.45
N ALA A 350 -14.03 2.93 15.63
CA ALA A 350 -13.21 3.76 14.74
C ALA A 350 -14.08 4.44 13.66
N GLN A 351 -13.90 5.75 13.53
CA GLN A 351 -14.56 6.55 12.49
C GLN A 351 -13.56 6.95 11.41
N ILE A 352 -13.97 6.92 10.15
CA ILE A 352 -13.19 7.49 9.06
C ILE A 352 -13.56 8.96 8.95
N LEU A 353 -12.64 9.83 9.36
CA LEU A 353 -12.80 11.28 9.32
C LEU A 353 -12.55 11.84 7.93
N SER A 354 -11.47 11.39 7.29
CA SER A 354 -11.12 11.77 5.92
C SER A 354 -10.50 10.63 5.13
N VAL A 355 -10.62 10.70 3.81
CA VAL A 355 -9.94 9.81 2.87
C VAL A 355 -9.37 10.67 1.75
N THR A 356 -8.06 10.78 1.71
CA THR A 356 -7.31 11.45 0.64
C THR A 356 -6.73 10.40 -0.29
N ARG A 357 -7.09 10.45 -1.57
CA ARG A 357 -6.59 9.53 -2.59
C ARG A 357 -5.55 10.23 -3.45
N ILE A 358 -4.36 9.70 -3.47
CA ILE A 358 -3.24 10.20 -4.27
C ILE A 358 -2.99 9.18 -5.37
N VAL A 359 -3.45 9.50 -6.58
CA VAL A 359 -3.50 8.57 -7.70
C VAL A 359 -2.41 8.92 -8.70
N ARG A 360 -1.63 7.91 -9.09
CA ARG A 360 -0.61 8.04 -10.14
C ARG A 360 -1.26 8.48 -11.45
N SER A 361 -0.63 9.40 -12.15
CA SER A 361 -1.03 9.78 -13.50
C SER A 361 -0.67 8.68 -14.50
N GLU A 362 -1.30 8.69 -15.68
CA GLU A 362 -0.91 7.82 -16.79
C GLU A 362 0.55 8.09 -17.17
N ILE A 363 1.29 7.02 -17.47
CA ILE A 363 2.65 7.14 -18.01
C ILE A 363 2.52 7.43 -19.51
N GLU A 364 3.19 8.47 -20.00
CA GLU A 364 3.16 8.86 -21.43
C GLU A 364 3.69 7.78 -22.38
N SER A 365 4.51 6.86 -21.86
CA SER A 365 5.05 5.74 -22.63
C SER A 365 4.65 4.41 -21.99
N PRO A 366 3.53 3.79 -22.39
CA PRO A 366 3.13 2.49 -21.89
C PRO A 366 4.13 1.43 -22.36
N ASN A 367 4.94 0.92 -21.43
CA ASN A 367 5.68 -0.31 -21.61
C ASN A 367 4.76 -1.50 -21.38
N ILE A 368 4.97 -2.59 -22.11
CA ILE A 368 4.20 -3.84 -21.97
C ILE A 368 4.19 -4.33 -20.51
N LEU A 369 5.27 -4.07 -19.78
CA LEU A 369 5.45 -4.44 -18.37
C LEU A 369 5.76 -3.19 -17.52
N GLN A 370 4.86 -2.21 -17.47
CA GLN A 370 5.07 -0.93 -16.74
C GLN A 370 5.55 -1.14 -15.30
N ASN A 371 5.03 -2.14 -14.60
CA ASN A 371 5.38 -2.49 -13.23
C ASN A 371 6.74 -3.18 -13.09
N ALA A 372 7.45 -3.41 -14.17
CA ALA A 372 8.82 -3.94 -14.22
C ALA A 372 9.84 -2.94 -14.80
N ASP A 373 9.45 -1.71 -15.08
CA ASP A 373 10.38 -0.66 -15.51
C ASP A 373 11.05 0.00 -14.31
N PHE A 374 12.19 -0.55 -13.91
CA PHE A 374 13.04 -0.03 -12.83
C PHE A 374 14.12 0.94 -13.33
N SER A 375 14.01 1.50 -14.53
CA SER A 375 15.02 2.44 -15.04
C SER A 375 15.11 3.70 -14.18
N PRO A 376 16.31 4.32 -14.09
CA PRO A 376 16.48 5.56 -13.33
C PRO A 376 15.57 6.69 -13.78
N ALA A 377 15.25 6.76 -15.08
CA ALA A 377 14.34 7.76 -15.63
C ALA A 377 12.91 7.58 -15.10
N THR A 378 12.39 6.35 -15.19
CA THR A 378 11.03 6.01 -14.72
C THR A 378 10.90 6.16 -13.21
N VAL A 379 11.88 5.68 -12.43
CA VAL A 379 11.85 5.80 -10.97
C VAL A 379 11.85 7.28 -10.53
N LYS A 380 12.72 8.11 -11.10
CA LYS A 380 12.77 9.55 -10.78
C LYS A 380 11.50 10.29 -11.19
N ASP A 381 10.92 9.95 -12.34
CA ASP A 381 9.66 10.53 -12.79
C ASP A 381 8.52 10.16 -11.82
N LEU A 382 8.40 8.88 -11.44
CA LEU A 382 7.39 8.42 -10.48
C LEU A 382 7.50 9.10 -9.12
N ILE A 383 8.72 9.28 -8.60
CA ILE A 383 8.95 10.04 -7.35
C ILE A 383 8.46 11.48 -7.52
N SER A 384 8.86 12.16 -8.60
CA SER A 384 8.43 13.53 -8.88
C SER A 384 6.92 13.66 -9.04
N GLN A 385 6.27 12.69 -9.71
CA GLN A 385 4.82 12.64 -9.82
C GLN A 385 4.15 12.50 -8.44
N GLY A 386 4.68 11.63 -7.59
CA GLY A 386 4.18 11.42 -6.24
C GLY A 386 4.23 12.70 -5.40
N GLU A 387 5.36 13.42 -5.43
CA GLU A 387 5.51 14.70 -4.75
C GLU A 387 4.48 15.73 -5.26
N ARG A 388 4.39 15.91 -6.57
CA ARG A 388 3.47 16.88 -7.19
C ARG A 388 2.02 16.57 -6.88
N LYS A 389 1.58 15.31 -7.06
CA LYS A 389 0.19 14.89 -6.81
C LYS A 389 -0.20 15.05 -5.35
N THR A 390 0.70 14.77 -4.43
CA THR A 390 0.44 14.96 -3.00
C THR A 390 0.25 16.45 -2.67
N MET A 391 1.07 17.32 -3.24
CA MET A 391 0.95 18.75 -3.02
C MET A 391 -0.38 19.29 -3.55
N GLU A 392 -0.85 18.79 -4.71
CA GLU A 392 -2.16 19.16 -5.28
C GLU A 392 -3.32 18.73 -4.37
N GLU A 393 -3.35 17.45 -3.95
CA GLU A 393 -4.44 16.88 -3.17
C GLU A 393 -4.50 17.41 -1.73
N VAL A 394 -3.34 17.59 -1.06
CA VAL A 394 -3.29 18.11 0.31
C VAL A 394 -3.67 19.59 0.33
N ALA A 395 -3.21 20.40 -0.63
CA ALA A 395 -3.61 21.80 -0.74
C ALA A 395 -5.11 21.95 -0.98
N TYR A 396 -5.71 21.06 -1.79
CA TYR A 396 -7.15 21.05 -2.02
C TYR A 396 -7.94 20.76 -0.73
N CYS A 397 -7.48 19.81 0.09
CA CYS A 397 -8.09 19.51 1.39
C CYS A 397 -7.97 20.66 2.40
N GLU A 398 -6.87 21.41 2.40
CA GLU A 398 -6.68 22.58 3.24
C GLU A 398 -7.64 23.70 2.86
N ASN A 399 -7.81 24.00 1.57
CA ASN A 399 -8.70 25.04 1.07
C ASN A 399 -10.18 24.77 1.41
N ILE A 400 -10.62 23.51 1.35
CA ILE A 400 -12.00 23.16 1.77
C ILE A 400 -12.24 23.45 3.25
N LYS A 401 -11.23 23.31 4.11
CA LYS A 401 -11.35 23.62 5.55
C LYS A 401 -11.45 25.14 5.81
N TYR A 402 -10.88 25.97 4.94
CA TYR A 402 -10.96 27.44 5.05
C TYR A 402 -12.29 28.01 4.53
N ASP A 403 -12.90 27.40 3.51
CA ASP A 403 -14.21 27.83 2.97
C ASP A 403 -15.40 27.43 3.87
N LEU A 404 -15.18 26.63 4.90
CA LEU A 404 -16.19 26.18 5.86
C LEU A 404 -16.12 26.91 7.22
N ARG A 405 -15.28 27.94 7.35
CA ARG A 405 -15.24 28.84 8.52
C ARG A 405 -15.91 30.18 8.19
#